data_69bd106a05e35e8c8d075929222a2dbb
#
_entry.id   69bd106a05e35e8c8d075929222a2dbb
#
_cell.length_a   1.000
_cell.length_b   1.000
_cell.length_c   1.000
_cell.angle_alpha   90.00
_cell.angle_beta   90.00
_cell.angle_gamma   90.00
#
_symmetry.space_group_name_H-M   'P 1'
#
loop_
_entity.id
_entity.type
_entity.pdbx_description
1 polymer ?
#
loop_
_entity_poly.entity_id
_entity_poly.type
_entity_poly.pdbx_seq_one_letter_code
_entity_poly.pdbx_strand_id
1 'polypeptide(L)'
;MKRLLVIGIGAGHPDYITMQAVKALNRVDVFFLMDKGQSKDKLIDLRREICTRYITDRAYRFAEAHSPERERGEVDYIASVDELNRLKQQTFERLINDELSDGQCGGFLVWGDPALYDSTIRILQAILASGRCAFEFEVIPGITSVQALAAQHKVPLNSIGCSVEITTGRRLAAGQVSEAESLVVMLDGEEAYRRVADPATSIYWGAYLGTPDEILISGKLGDVADEIERVRNAARAEHGWIMDTYLLRRP
;
A
#
# COMPACT_ATOMS: atom_id res chain seq x y z
N MET A 1 -23.06 -12.06 -15.23
CA MET A 1 -21.71 -11.45 -15.39
C MET A 1 -21.09 -11.29 -14.02
N LYS A 2 -19.80 -11.56 -13.86
CA LYS A 2 -19.03 -11.41 -12.62
C LYS A 2 -18.81 -9.94 -12.32
N ARG A 3 -18.76 -9.55 -11.04
CA ARG A 3 -18.44 -8.20 -10.59
C ARG A 3 -17.24 -8.24 -9.64
N LEU A 4 -16.36 -7.25 -9.72
CA LEU A 4 -15.19 -7.14 -8.85
C LEU A 4 -15.16 -5.77 -8.17
N LEU A 5 -14.81 -5.75 -6.88
CA LEU A 5 -14.60 -4.54 -6.11
C LEU A 5 -13.13 -4.47 -5.69
N VAL A 6 -12.46 -3.37 -6.01
CA VAL A 6 -11.11 -3.05 -5.53
C VAL A 6 -11.28 -2.05 -4.40
N ILE A 7 -11.12 -2.52 -3.17
CA ILE A 7 -11.52 -1.77 -1.98
C ILE A 7 -10.28 -1.31 -1.21
N GLY A 8 -10.08 0.00 -1.13
CA GLY A 8 -9.08 0.60 -0.24
C GLY A 8 -9.50 0.43 1.22
N ILE A 9 -8.65 -0.22 2.02
CA ILE A 9 -8.96 -0.56 3.40
C ILE A 9 -8.24 0.32 4.44
N GLY A 10 -7.55 1.37 3.99
CA GLY A 10 -6.79 2.24 4.89
C GLY A 10 -5.38 1.73 5.19
N ALA A 11 -4.64 2.52 5.93
CA ALA A 11 -3.20 2.35 6.15
C ALA A 11 -2.86 1.69 7.50
N GLY A 12 -3.70 0.76 7.99
CA GLY A 12 -3.33 -0.02 9.19
C GLY A 12 -4.42 -0.07 10.27
N HIS A 13 -4.95 1.06 10.71
CA HIS A 13 -6.03 1.06 11.68
C HIS A 13 -7.34 0.61 11.03
N PRO A 14 -8.11 -0.33 11.63
CA PRO A 14 -9.38 -0.77 11.07
C PRO A 14 -10.37 0.37 10.81
N ASP A 15 -10.35 1.43 11.65
CA ASP A 15 -11.23 2.60 11.49
C ASP A 15 -10.77 3.59 10.40
N TYR A 16 -9.62 3.36 9.74
CA TYR A 16 -9.22 4.12 8.55
C TYR A 16 -9.98 3.71 7.30
N ILE A 17 -10.97 2.84 7.44
CA ILE A 17 -11.85 2.45 6.35
C ILE A 17 -12.89 3.55 6.06
N THR A 18 -13.21 3.75 4.78
CA THR A 18 -14.28 4.68 4.41
C THR A 18 -15.66 4.03 4.55
N MET A 19 -16.70 4.83 4.79
CA MET A 19 -18.08 4.31 4.80
C MET A 19 -18.49 3.71 3.45
N GLN A 20 -17.89 4.17 2.33
CA GLN A 20 -18.10 3.56 1.02
C GLN A 20 -17.49 2.16 0.98
N ALA A 21 -16.30 2.00 1.54
CA ALA A 21 -15.65 0.70 1.63
C ALA A 21 -16.44 -0.28 2.51
N VAL A 22 -16.97 0.17 3.66
CA VAL A 22 -17.86 -0.67 4.49
C VAL A 22 -19.09 -1.15 3.72
N LYS A 23 -19.74 -0.27 2.96
CA LYS A 23 -20.88 -0.65 2.10
C LYS A 23 -20.45 -1.61 0.99
N ALA A 24 -19.25 -1.45 0.43
CA ALA A 24 -18.69 -2.32 -0.59
C ALA A 24 -18.38 -3.70 -0.04
N LEU A 25 -17.79 -3.81 1.16
CA LEU A 25 -17.53 -5.09 1.83
C LEU A 25 -18.80 -5.95 1.94
N ASN A 26 -19.94 -5.31 2.28
CA ASN A 26 -21.23 -5.98 2.41
C ASN A 26 -21.89 -6.38 1.07
N ARG A 27 -21.21 -6.19 -0.05
CA ARG A 27 -21.63 -6.66 -1.39
C ARG A 27 -20.81 -7.87 -1.88
N VAL A 28 -19.68 -8.18 -1.23
CA VAL A 28 -18.72 -9.18 -1.66
C VAL A 28 -19.13 -10.59 -1.22
N ASP A 29 -19.12 -11.55 -2.15
CA ASP A 29 -19.34 -12.98 -1.88
C ASP A 29 -18.01 -13.72 -1.62
N VAL A 30 -16.93 -13.30 -2.35
CA VAL A 30 -15.61 -13.96 -2.30
C VAL A 30 -14.51 -12.90 -2.19
N PHE A 31 -13.75 -12.91 -1.11
CA PHE A 31 -12.55 -12.08 -0.97
C PHE A 31 -11.32 -12.82 -1.45
N PHE A 32 -10.54 -12.21 -2.32
CA PHE A 32 -9.29 -12.74 -2.81
C PHE A 32 -8.13 -12.27 -1.93
N LEU A 33 -7.45 -13.22 -1.28
CA LEU A 33 -6.28 -12.97 -0.45
C LEU A 33 -5.02 -13.47 -1.17
N MET A 34 -4.05 -12.57 -1.30
CA MET A 34 -2.74 -12.89 -1.86
C MET A 34 -1.77 -13.13 -0.71
N ASP A 35 -1.46 -14.41 -0.44
CA ASP A 35 -0.45 -14.79 0.54
C ASP A 35 0.96 -14.41 0.05
N LYS A 36 1.70 -13.70 0.88
CA LYS A 36 3.08 -13.26 0.62
C LYS A 36 4.10 -13.90 1.58
N GLY A 37 3.72 -15.00 2.24
CA GLY A 37 4.56 -15.73 3.20
C GLY A 37 4.46 -15.20 4.64
N GLN A 38 4.94 -16.00 5.59
CA GLN A 38 4.77 -15.85 7.05
C GLN A 38 5.13 -14.45 7.60
N SER A 39 6.14 -13.77 7.05
CA SER A 39 6.51 -12.42 7.50
C SER A 39 5.42 -11.36 7.30
N LYS A 40 4.31 -11.68 6.59
CA LYS A 40 3.22 -10.75 6.27
C LYS A 40 1.85 -11.26 6.73
N ASP A 41 1.80 -12.25 7.59
CA ASP A 41 0.55 -12.79 8.14
C ASP A 41 -0.28 -11.69 8.84
N LYS A 42 0.36 -10.77 9.58
CA LYS A 42 -0.31 -9.60 10.17
C LYS A 42 -1.12 -8.77 9.15
N LEU A 43 -0.69 -8.70 7.89
CA LEU A 43 -1.43 -7.99 6.84
C LEU A 43 -2.66 -8.76 6.34
N ILE A 44 -2.61 -10.10 6.40
CA ILE A 44 -3.75 -10.98 6.10
C ILE A 44 -4.74 -10.89 7.26
N ASP A 45 -4.25 -10.96 8.49
CA ASP A 45 -5.07 -10.89 9.70
C ASP A 45 -5.86 -9.58 9.77
N LEU A 46 -5.24 -8.46 9.45
CA LEU A 46 -5.97 -7.18 9.39
C LEU A 46 -7.11 -7.20 8.36
N ARG A 47 -6.88 -7.81 7.18
CA ARG A 47 -7.94 -7.95 6.17
C ARG A 47 -9.10 -8.80 6.69
N ARG A 48 -8.80 -9.88 7.40
CA ARG A 48 -9.81 -10.73 8.04
C ARG A 48 -10.55 -10.00 9.15
N GLU A 49 -9.81 -9.25 9.99
CA GLU A 49 -10.39 -8.42 11.05
C GLU A 49 -11.37 -7.39 10.48
N ILE A 50 -10.99 -6.66 9.44
CA ILE A 50 -11.86 -5.68 8.77
C ILE A 50 -13.14 -6.36 8.26
N CYS A 51 -13.04 -7.51 7.62
CA CYS A 51 -14.22 -8.24 7.17
C CYS A 51 -15.11 -8.65 8.35
N THR A 52 -14.53 -9.22 9.41
CA THR A 52 -15.27 -9.65 10.60
C THR A 52 -15.97 -8.48 11.31
N ARG A 53 -15.30 -7.31 11.35
CA ARG A 53 -15.81 -6.13 12.05
C ARG A 53 -16.93 -5.41 11.31
N TYR A 54 -16.86 -5.36 9.97
CA TYR A 54 -17.74 -4.50 9.18
C TYR A 54 -18.73 -5.23 8.27
N ILE A 55 -18.61 -6.54 8.13
CA ILE A 55 -19.62 -7.30 7.39
C ILE A 55 -20.66 -7.81 8.37
N THR A 56 -21.91 -7.44 8.12
CA THR A 56 -23.07 -7.82 8.92
C THR A 56 -24.06 -8.63 8.07
N ASP A 57 -24.68 -9.63 8.68
CA ASP A 57 -25.84 -10.37 8.12
C ASP A 57 -25.63 -10.98 6.71
N ARG A 58 -24.36 -11.26 6.34
CA ARG A 58 -24.04 -11.85 5.04
C ARG A 58 -22.96 -12.91 5.16
N ALA A 59 -23.19 -14.04 4.49
CA ALA A 59 -22.17 -15.06 4.29
C ALA A 59 -21.16 -14.60 3.21
N TYR A 60 -19.88 -14.78 3.49
CA TYR A 60 -18.78 -14.59 2.55
C TYR A 60 -17.69 -15.64 2.77
N ARG A 61 -16.78 -15.79 1.83
CA ARG A 61 -15.62 -16.65 1.97
C ARG A 61 -14.35 -15.99 1.47
N PHE A 62 -13.22 -16.54 1.87
CA PHE A 62 -11.92 -16.17 1.33
C PHE A 62 -11.45 -17.21 0.31
N ALA A 63 -10.92 -16.75 -0.80
CA ALA A 63 -10.17 -17.53 -1.76
C ALA A 63 -8.70 -17.06 -1.71
N GLU A 64 -7.81 -17.99 -1.38
CA GLU A 64 -6.40 -17.69 -1.15
C GLU A 64 -5.55 -18.15 -2.33
N ALA A 65 -4.56 -17.36 -2.70
CA ALA A 65 -3.56 -17.71 -3.68
C ALA A 65 -2.19 -17.24 -3.24
N HIS A 66 -1.15 -18.00 -3.56
CA HIS A 66 0.22 -17.59 -3.35
C HIS A 66 0.56 -16.38 -4.24
N SER A 67 1.09 -15.32 -3.65
CA SER A 67 1.55 -14.15 -4.40
C SER A 67 2.92 -14.46 -5.02
N PRO A 68 3.07 -14.32 -6.34
CA PRO A 68 4.39 -14.47 -6.95
C PRO A 68 5.41 -13.55 -6.29
N GLU A 69 6.61 -14.07 -6.04
CA GLU A 69 7.72 -13.28 -5.51
C GLU A 69 8.51 -12.65 -6.67
N ARG A 70 9.03 -11.45 -6.42
CA ARG A 70 9.95 -10.82 -7.35
C ARG A 70 11.33 -11.44 -7.19
N GLU A 71 11.93 -11.93 -8.25
CA GLU A 71 13.35 -12.29 -8.25
C GLU A 71 14.21 -11.07 -7.94
N ARG A 72 15.04 -11.20 -6.90
CA ARG A 72 16.01 -10.17 -6.48
C ARG A 72 17.37 -10.56 -7.05
N GLY A 73 17.90 -9.78 -7.98
CA GLY A 73 19.19 -10.02 -8.61
C GLY A 73 19.61 -8.85 -9.51
N GLU A 74 20.70 -9.00 -10.24
CA GLU A 74 21.23 -8.01 -11.20
C GLU A 74 20.37 -7.83 -12.47
N VAL A 75 19.17 -8.38 -12.49
CA VAL A 75 18.23 -8.27 -13.61
C VAL A 75 17.66 -6.86 -13.68
N ASP A 76 17.46 -6.36 -14.89
CA ASP A 76 16.78 -5.11 -15.18
C ASP A 76 15.50 -5.00 -14.33
N TYR A 77 15.46 -3.96 -13.49
CA TYR A 77 14.35 -3.72 -12.56
C TYR A 77 13.00 -3.67 -13.27
N ILE A 78 12.93 -3.02 -14.44
CA ILE A 78 11.69 -2.88 -15.21
C ILE A 78 11.23 -4.26 -15.67
N ALA A 79 12.12 -5.06 -16.26
CA ALA A 79 11.80 -6.42 -16.71
C ALA A 79 11.31 -7.32 -15.55
N SER A 80 11.94 -7.22 -14.37
CA SER A 80 11.53 -8.00 -13.18
C SER A 80 10.16 -7.59 -12.64
N VAL A 81 9.79 -6.31 -12.77
CA VAL A 81 8.45 -5.80 -12.39
C VAL A 81 7.40 -6.25 -13.39
N ASP A 82 7.71 -6.23 -14.70
CA ASP A 82 6.79 -6.67 -15.75
C ASP A 82 6.50 -8.17 -15.63
N GLU A 83 7.51 -8.99 -15.38
CA GLU A 83 7.33 -10.43 -15.14
C GLU A 83 6.49 -10.70 -13.88
N LEU A 84 6.76 -9.99 -12.77
CA LEU A 84 5.95 -10.09 -11.57
C LEU A 84 4.48 -9.71 -11.85
N ASN A 85 4.23 -8.66 -12.62
CA ASN A 85 2.88 -8.24 -12.97
C ASN A 85 2.18 -9.28 -13.86
N ARG A 86 2.91 -9.90 -14.80
CA ARG A 86 2.41 -10.98 -15.64
C ARG A 86 1.99 -12.21 -14.81
N LEU A 87 2.81 -12.62 -13.85
CA LEU A 87 2.51 -13.74 -12.95
C LEU A 87 1.31 -13.43 -12.04
N LYS A 88 1.23 -12.21 -11.52
CA LYS A 88 0.06 -11.76 -10.75
C LYS A 88 -1.20 -11.75 -11.60
N GLN A 89 -1.12 -11.30 -12.86
CA GLN A 89 -2.26 -11.34 -13.78
C GLN A 89 -2.78 -12.74 -13.96
N GLN A 90 -1.92 -13.74 -14.18
CA GLN A 90 -2.33 -15.14 -14.30
C GLN A 90 -3.00 -15.66 -13.02
N THR A 91 -2.47 -15.28 -11.85
CA THR A 91 -3.07 -15.65 -10.57
C THR A 91 -4.45 -15.05 -10.40
N PHE A 92 -4.63 -13.77 -10.75
CA PHE A 92 -5.92 -13.10 -10.68
C PHE A 92 -6.94 -13.70 -11.66
N GLU A 93 -6.51 -13.98 -12.90
CA GLU A 93 -7.35 -14.64 -13.90
C GLU A 93 -7.87 -16.00 -13.39
N ARG A 94 -7.00 -16.80 -12.78
CA ARG A 94 -7.37 -18.08 -12.18
C ARG A 94 -8.37 -17.86 -11.04
N LEU A 95 -8.09 -16.99 -10.07
CA LEU A 95 -9.01 -16.71 -8.96
C LEU A 95 -10.38 -16.24 -9.46
N ILE A 96 -10.43 -15.35 -10.44
CA ILE A 96 -11.70 -14.84 -11.01
C ILE A 96 -12.47 -15.95 -11.73
N ASN A 97 -11.78 -16.84 -12.44
CA ASN A 97 -12.44 -17.90 -13.20
C ASN A 97 -12.90 -19.05 -12.33
N ASP A 98 -12.06 -19.51 -11.41
CA ASP A 98 -12.29 -20.75 -10.65
C ASP A 98 -13.12 -20.50 -9.38
N GLU A 99 -12.97 -19.32 -8.77
CA GLU A 99 -13.57 -19.03 -7.47
C GLU A 99 -14.83 -18.16 -7.55
N LEU A 100 -15.13 -17.55 -8.69
CA LEU A 100 -16.27 -16.65 -8.83
C LEU A 100 -17.23 -17.14 -9.91
N SER A 101 -18.47 -17.41 -9.52
CA SER A 101 -19.55 -17.75 -10.44
C SER A 101 -20.20 -16.49 -11.03
N ASP A 102 -20.94 -16.66 -12.14
CA ASP A 102 -21.74 -15.58 -12.71
C ASP A 102 -22.76 -15.04 -11.69
N GLY A 103 -22.89 -13.73 -11.64
CA GLY A 103 -23.76 -13.04 -10.70
C GLY A 103 -23.13 -12.77 -9.33
N GLN A 104 -22.01 -13.43 -8.98
CA GLN A 104 -21.28 -13.17 -7.74
C GLN A 104 -20.39 -11.93 -7.83
N CYS A 105 -20.05 -11.41 -6.65
CA CYS A 105 -19.18 -10.28 -6.44
C CYS A 105 -17.88 -10.71 -5.75
N GLY A 106 -16.73 -10.52 -6.41
CA GLY A 106 -15.40 -10.72 -5.83
C GLY A 106 -14.83 -9.42 -5.26
N GLY A 107 -13.99 -9.51 -4.22
CA GLY A 107 -13.36 -8.35 -3.59
C GLY A 107 -11.86 -8.48 -3.44
N PHE A 108 -11.10 -7.47 -3.86
CA PHE A 108 -9.69 -7.27 -3.55
C PHE A 108 -9.55 -6.20 -2.47
N LEU A 109 -8.98 -6.56 -1.32
CA LEU A 109 -8.70 -5.63 -0.22
C LEU A 109 -7.30 -5.06 -0.38
N VAL A 110 -7.21 -3.78 -0.75
CA VAL A 110 -5.96 -3.07 -1.03
C VAL A 110 -5.56 -2.22 0.16
N TRP A 111 -4.32 -2.37 0.61
CA TRP A 111 -3.75 -1.54 1.67
C TRP A 111 -3.67 -0.08 1.24
N GLY A 112 -4.13 0.84 2.08
CA GLY A 112 -4.23 2.26 1.76
C GLY A 112 -5.30 2.52 0.71
N ASP A 113 -4.90 3.05 -0.43
CA ASP A 113 -5.74 3.40 -1.57
C ASP A 113 -5.30 2.66 -2.84
N PRO A 114 -6.22 2.09 -3.63
CA PRO A 114 -5.88 1.37 -4.86
C PRO A 114 -5.20 2.20 -5.96
N ALA A 115 -5.34 3.52 -5.92
CA ALA A 115 -4.75 4.40 -6.92
C ALA A 115 -3.28 4.78 -6.63
N LEU A 116 -2.77 4.49 -5.41
CA LEU A 116 -1.44 4.90 -5.00
C LEU A 116 -0.50 3.71 -4.78
N TYR A 117 0.48 3.53 -5.67
CA TYR A 117 1.52 2.48 -5.63
C TYR A 117 1.00 1.05 -5.48
N ASP A 118 -0.21 0.78 -5.93
CA ASP A 118 -0.79 -0.56 -6.05
C ASP A 118 -0.90 -0.99 -7.52
N SER A 119 -0.89 -2.30 -7.77
CA SER A 119 -0.94 -2.85 -9.13
C SER A 119 -2.30 -3.42 -9.53
N THR A 120 -3.24 -3.55 -8.59
CA THR A 120 -4.51 -4.28 -8.79
C THR A 120 -5.32 -3.71 -9.95
N ILE A 121 -5.49 -2.37 -10.01
CA ILE A 121 -6.25 -1.72 -11.09
C ILE A 121 -5.63 -2.04 -12.47
N ARG A 122 -4.30 -1.89 -12.60
CA ARG A 122 -3.60 -2.17 -13.87
C ARG A 122 -3.71 -3.62 -14.29
N ILE A 123 -3.63 -4.55 -13.32
CA ILE A 123 -3.77 -5.98 -13.58
C ILE A 123 -5.19 -6.29 -14.07
N LEU A 124 -6.23 -5.77 -13.43
CA LEU A 124 -7.62 -6.00 -13.85
C LEU A 124 -7.89 -5.41 -15.24
N GLN A 125 -7.36 -4.22 -15.54
CA GLN A 125 -7.44 -3.61 -16.87
C GLN A 125 -6.74 -4.47 -17.93
N ALA A 126 -5.57 -5.02 -17.63
CA ALA A 126 -4.84 -5.91 -18.54
C ALA A 126 -5.61 -7.24 -18.78
N ILE A 127 -6.25 -7.80 -17.75
CA ILE A 127 -7.09 -8.99 -17.88
C ILE A 127 -8.28 -8.70 -18.82
N LEU A 128 -9.00 -7.60 -18.62
CA LEU A 128 -10.09 -7.21 -19.51
C LEU A 128 -9.63 -7.00 -20.96
N ALA A 129 -8.50 -6.31 -21.15
CA ALA A 129 -7.92 -6.09 -22.48
C ALA A 129 -7.52 -7.39 -23.18
N SER A 130 -7.16 -8.44 -22.42
CA SER A 130 -6.82 -9.75 -22.99
C SER A 130 -8.03 -10.52 -23.53
N GLY A 131 -9.26 -10.15 -23.13
CA GLY A 131 -10.50 -10.85 -23.49
C GLY A 131 -10.68 -12.25 -22.87
N ARG A 132 -9.77 -12.67 -21.95
CA ARG A 132 -9.81 -14.03 -21.35
C ARG A 132 -10.81 -14.16 -20.20
N CYS A 133 -11.16 -13.04 -19.56
CA CYS A 133 -12.17 -12.97 -18.52
C CYS A 133 -13.14 -11.82 -18.80
N ALA A 134 -14.43 -12.05 -18.56
CA ALA A 134 -15.48 -11.02 -18.67
C ALA A 134 -15.99 -10.68 -17.26
N PHE A 135 -15.79 -9.45 -16.83
CA PHE A 135 -16.31 -8.90 -15.58
C PHE A 135 -16.42 -7.39 -15.64
N GLU A 136 -17.20 -6.82 -14.74
CA GLU A 136 -17.18 -5.37 -14.45
C GLU A 136 -16.41 -5.15 -13.15
N PHE A 137 -15.72 -4.02 -13.00
CA PHE A 137 -15.09 -3.69 -11.71
C PHE A 137 -15.32 -2.23 -11.30
N GLU A 138 -15.36 -2.04 -10.00
CA GLU A 138 -15.50 -0.76 -9.31
C GLU A 138 -14.29 -0.57 -8.39
N VAL A 139 -13.77 0.66 -8.29
CA VAL A 139 -12.68 1.02 -7.39
C VAL A 139 -13.24 1.90 -6.27
N ILE A 140 -13.00 1.49 -5.03
CA ILE A 140 -13.42 2.20 -3.84
C ILE A 140 -12.19 2.81 -3.17
N PRO A 141 -12.14 4.14 -3.00
CA PRO A 141 -10.98 4.82 -2.44
C PRO A 141 -10.76 4.49 -0.96
N GLY A 142 -9.51 4.62 -0.52
CA GLY A 142 -9.08 4.42 0.85
C GLY A 142 -8.18 5.53 1.38
N ILE A 143 -7.96 5.58 2.69
CA ILE A 143 -7.03 6.49 3.33
C ILE A 143 -5.62 5.92 3.20
N THR A 144 -4.71 6.67 2.56
CA THR A 144 -3.33 6.21 2.36
C THR A 144 -2.45 6.47 3.59
N SER A 145 -1.27 5.86 3.63
CA SER A 145 -0.25 6.16 4.65
C SER A 145 0.19 7.64 4.62
N VAL A 146 0.00 8.34 3.51
CA VAL A 146 0.32 9.77 3.38
C VAL A 146 -0.58 10.61 4.29
N GLN A 147 -1.91 10.38 4.22
CA GLN A 147 -2.86 11.07 5.09
C GLN A 147 -2.72 10.61 6.55
N ALA A 148 -2.50 9.31 6.77
CA ALA A 148 -2.30 8.78 8.11
C ALA A 148 -1.07 9.42 8.78
N LEU A 149 0.07 9.50 8.08
CA LEU A 149 1.29 10.16 8.55
C LEU A 149 1.04 11.60 8.96
N ALA A 150 0.40 12.38 8.07
CA ALA A 150 0.11 13.79 8.33
C ALA A 150 -0.79 13.99 9.56
N ALA A 151 -1.80 13.14 9.72
CA ALA A 151 -2.71 13.17 10.86
C ALA A 151 -1.98 12.84 12.17
N GLN A 152 -1.15 11.79 12.19
CA GLN A 152 -0.41 11.37 13.37
C GLN A 152 0.61 12.43 13.81
N HIS A 153 1.33 13.05 12.87
CA HIS A 153 2.25 14.14 13.17
C HIS A 153 1.55 15.50 13.37
N LYS A 154 0.23 15.60 13.12
CA LYS A 154 -0.57 16.84 13.24
C LYS A 154 -0.03 17.96 12.35
N VAL A 155 0.38 17.64 11.14
CA VAL A 155 0.93 18.58 10.17
C VAL A 155 0.14 18.53 8.85
N PRO A 156 -0.04 19.65 8.15
CA PRO A 156 -0.54 19.63 6.78
C PRO A 156 0.52 19.02 5.86
N LEU A 157 0.12 18.45 4.74
CA LEU A 157 1.07 17.93 3.74
C LEU A 157 1.80 19.05 3.00
N ASN A 158 1.18 20.19 2.81
CA ASN A 158 1.71 21.32 2.06
C ASN A 158 1.63 22.62 2.86
N SER A 159 2.51 23.57 2.55
CA SER A 159 2.32 24.97 2.91
C SER A 159 1.34 25.65 1.95
N ILE A 160 0.77 26.78 2.35
CA ILE A 160 -0.21 27.51 1.55
C ILE A 160 0.39 27.88 0.18
N GLY A 161 -0.29 27.46 -0.89
CA GLY A 161 0.14 27.76 -2.27
C GLY A 161 1.28 26.89 -2.80
N CYS A 162 1.83 25.98 -1.99
CA CYS A 162 2.94 25.12 -2.39
C CYS A 162 2.47 23.73 -2.84
N SER A 163 3.25 23.13 -3.74
CA SER A 163 3.00 21.79 -4.25
C SER A 163 3.50 20.72 -3.28
N VAL A 164 2.90 19.53 -3.39
CA VAL A 164 3.39 18.30 -2.76
C VAL A 164 3.75 17.32 -3.86
N GLU A 165 4.96 16.77 -3.82
CA GLU A 165 5.32 15.62 -4.63
C GLU A 165 5.21 14.34 -3.79
N ILE A 166 4.55 13.30 -4.32
CA ILE A 166 4.57 11.95 -3.75
C ILE A 166 5.48 11.10 -4.63
N THR A 167 6.51 10.51 -4.04
CA THR A 167 7.55 9.78 -4.77
C THR A 167 8.02 8.52 -4.02
N THR A 168 9.02 7.84 -4.55
CA THR A 168 9.63 6.65 -3.95
C THR A 168 11.05 6.92 -3.48
N GLY A 169 11.52 6.17 -2.47
CA GLY A 169 12.90 6.27 -1.99
C GLY A 169 13.94 6.13 -3.09
N ARG A 170 13.70 5.25 -4.08
CA ARG A 170 14.61 5.10 -5.24
C ARG A 170 14.74 6.39 -6.05
N ARG A 171 13.63 7.08 -6.34
CA ARG A 171 13.68 8.34 -7.10
C ARG A 171 14.38 9.44 -6.31
N LEU A 172 14.13 9.50 -4.99
CA LEU A 172 14.86 10.40 -4.10
C LEU A 172 16.36 10.08 -4.12
N ALA A 173 16.72 8.81 -3.95
CA ALA A 173 18.11 8.36 -3.97
C ALA A 173 18.83 8.67 -5.29
N ALA A 174 18.11 8.65 -6.41
CA ALA A 174 18.62 8.97 -7.74
C ALA A 174 18.63 10.48 -8.05
N GLY A 175 18.19 11.34 -7.13
CA GLY A 175 18.05 12.78 -7.38
C GLY A 175 16.93 13.13 -8.38
N GLN A 176 16.00 12.22 -8.63
CA GLN A 176 14.92 12.36 -9.62
C GLN A 176 13.64 12.88 -8.94
N VAL A 177 13.76 13.94 -8.18
CA VAL A 177 12.65 14.59 -7.46
C VAL A 177 12.59 16.08 -7.85
N SER A 178 11.40 16.66 -7.75
CA SER A 178 11.18 18.06 -8.07
C SER A 178 11.73 19.00 -6.98
N GLU A 179 11.68 20.30 -7.27
CA GLU A 179 11.96 21.37 -6.29
C GLU A 179 10.78 21.66 -5.34
N ALA A 180 9.80 20.76 -5.26
CA ALA A 180 8.67 20.94 -4.36
C ALA A 180 9.14 21.14 -2.92
N GLU A 181 8.50 22.07 -2.19
CA GLU A 181 8.79 22.31 -0.78
C GLU A 181 8.51 21.07 0.07
N SER A 182 7.42 20.38 -0.24
CA SER A 182 6.98 19.17 0.46
C SER A 182 7.15 17.93 -0.42
N LEU A 183 7.88 16.95 0.08
CA LEU A 183 8.16 15.69 -0.61
C LEU A 183 7.74 14.53 0.28
N VAL A 184 6.70 13.79 -0.12
CA VAL A 184 6.31 12.56 0.56
C VAL A 184 6.99 11.37 -0.10
N VAL A 185 7.72 10.60 0.68
CA VAL A 185 8.48 9.44 0.20
C VAL A 185 7.91 8.16 0.76
N MET A 186 7.65 7.21 -0.13
CA MET A 186 7.12 5.89 0.14
C MET A 186 8.04 4.82 -0.45
N LEU A 187 7.88 3.57 -0.03
CA LEU A 187 8.61 2.42 -0.59
C LEU A 187 10.13 2.63 -0.56
N ASP A 188 10.64 3.17 0.54
CA ASP A 188 12.07 3.40 0.72
C ASP A 188 12.76 2.17 1.33
N GLY A 189 13.47 1.43 0.49
CA GLY A 189 14.26 0.27 0.92
C GLY A 189 15.68 0.60 1.39
N GLU A 190 16.17 1.83 1.12
CA GLU A 190 17.60 2.20 1.18
C GLU A 190 17.88 3.43 2.06
N GLU A 191 16.90 3.89 2.84
CA GLU A 191 17.07 5.07 3.72
C GLU A 191 17.48 6.33 2.94
N ALA A 192 16.78 6.58 1.83
CA ALA A 192 17.12 7.64 0.88
C ALA A 192 17.08 9.05 1.51
N TYR A 193 16.39 9.24 2.64
CA TYR A 193 16.43 10.50 3.40
C TYR A 193 17.85 10.90 3.82
N ARG A 194 18.77 9.95 4.00
CA ARG A 194 20.18 10.23 4.33
C ARG A 194 20.96 10.90 3.18
N ARG A 195 20.43 10.85 1.96
CA ARG A 195 21.03 11.50 0.78
C ARG A 195 20.56 12.94 0.59
N VAL A 196 19.65 13.42 1.45
CA VAL A 196 19.21 14.82 1.45
C VAL A 196 20.33 15.70 1.99
N ALA A 197 20.80 16.63 1.17
CA ALA A 197 22.00 17.41 1.46
C ALA A 197 21.81 18.44 2.60
N ASP A 198 20.60 19.00 2.74
CA ASP A 198 20.33 20.03 3.74
C ASP A 198 19.87 19.42 5.07
N PRO A 199 20.72 19.46 6.13
CA PRO A 199 20.36 18.94 7.44
C PRO A 199 19.26 19.75 8.15
N ALA A 200 18.95 20.96 7.67
CA ALA A 200 17.87 21.79 8.19
C ALA A 200 16.49 21.38 7.65
N THR A 201 16.43 20.47 6.65
CA THR A 201 15.19 19.89 6.17
C THR A 201 14.43 19.23 7.32
N SER A 202 13.15 19.53 7.47
CA SER A 202 12.32 18.86 8.46
C SER A 202 11.87 17.50 7.92
N ILE A 203 11.94 16.46 8.76
CA ILE A 203 11.41 15.12 8.45
C ILE A 203 10.30 14.77 9.44
N TYR A 204 9.24 14.19 8.93
CA TYR A 204 8.16 13.54 9.68
C TYR A 204 8.10 12.09 9.20
N TRP A 205 8.68 11.18 9.97
CA TRP A 205 8.81 9.77 9.61
C TRP A 205 7.83 8.93 10.43
N GLY A 206 7.23 7.92 9.78
CA GLY A 206 6.35 6.96 10.44
C GLY A 206 6.49 5.57 9.86
N ALA A 207 6.56 4.56 10.72
CA ALA A 207 6.51 3.15 10.35
C ALA A 207 5.28 2.49 10.94
N TYR A 208 4.75 1.47 10.23
CA TYR A 208 3.57 0.69 10.60
C TYR A 208 2.36 1.55 10.97
N LEU A 209 2.17 2.66 10.27
CA LEU A 209 1.15 3.67 10.55
C LEU A 209 -0.22 3.04 10.76
N GLY A 210 -0.89 3.46 11.85
CA GLY A 210 -2.21 3.00 12.24
C GLY A 210 -2.27 1.60 12.85
N THR A 211 -1.16 0.88 12.95
CA THR A 211 -1.11 -0.41 13.63
C THR A 211 -0.69 -0.25 15.10
N PRO A 212 -0.85 -1.29 15.95
CA PRO A 212 -0.31 -1.27 17.31
C PRO A 212 1.22 -1.11 17.38
N ASP A 213 1.92 -1.43 16.30
CA ASP A 213 3.39 -1.32 16.19
C ASP A 213 3.83 0.05 15.65
N GLU A 214 2.94 1.06 15.59
CA GLU A 214 3.23 2.39 15.04
C GLU A 214 4.41 3.07 15.73
N ILE A 215 5.32 3.60 14.91
CA ILE A 215 6.49 4.37 15.37
C ILE A 215 6.49 5.71 14.63
N LEU A 216 6.66 6.80 15.37
CA LEU A 216 6.69 8.16 14.83
C LEU A 216 7.95 8.89 15.32
N ILE A 217 8.70 9.48 14.39
CA ILE A 217 9.84 10.36 14.69
C ILE A 217 9.74 11.60 13.83
N SER A 218 9.99 12.79 14.41
CA SER A 218 10.04 14.05 13.65
C SER A 218 11.06 14.99 14.22
N GLY A 219 11.63 15.82 13.34
CA GLY A 219 12.65 16.81 13.71
C GLY A 219 13.38 17.36 12.50
N LYS A 220 14.51 18.02 12.73
CA LYS A 220 15.46 18.34 11.66
C LYS A 220 16.22 17.07 11.28
N LEU A 221 16.42 16.89 9.99
CA LEU A 221 17.05 15.67 9.47
C LEU A 221 18.45 15.45 10.08
N GLY A 222 19.23 16.53 10.26
CA GLY A 222 20.53 16.46 10.90
C GLY A 222 20.49 15.98 12.35
N ASP A 223 19.37 16.16 13.04
CA ASP A 223 19.23 15.80 14.45
C ASP A 223 18.68 14.37 14.66
N VAL A 224 17.80 13.90 13.75
CA VAL A 224 17.02 12.68 13.96
C VAL A 224 17.36 11.53 13.00
N ALA A 225 18.18 11.73 11.98
CA ALA A 225 18.46 10.71 10.97
C ALA A 225 19.05 9.42 11.55
N ASP A 226 19.97 9.53 12.51
CA ASP A 226 20.59 8.38 13.16
C ASP A 226 19.62 7.63 14.07
N GLU A 227 18.70 8.35 14.71
CA GLU A 227 17.64 7.74 15.51
C GLU A 227 16.67 6.97 14.61
N ILE A 228 16.25 7.56 13.50
CA ILE A 228 15.37 6.89 12.52
C ILE A 228 16.01 5.60 12.03
N GLU A 229 17.28 5.63 11.61
CA GLU A 229 17.99 4.44 11.15
C GLU A 229 18.02 3.34 12.21
N ARG A 230 18.42 3.69 13.42
CA ARG A 230 18.51 2.74 14.55
C ARG A 230 17.15 2.09 14.82
N VAL A 231 16.08 2.90 14.93
CA VAL A 231 14.74 2.42 15.24
C VAL A 231 14.18 1.59 14.09
N ARG A 232 14.38 2.05 12.86
CA ARG A 232 13.95 1.36 11.63
C ARG A 232 14.59 -0.04 11.51
N ASN A 233 15.89 -0.14 11.76
CA ASN A 233 16.62 -1.40 11.69
C ASN A 233 16.20 -2.36 12.80
N ALA A 234 15.97 -1.88 14.03
CA ALA A 234 15.45 -2.67 15.13
C ALA A 234 14.05 -3.23 14.82
N ALA A 235 13.13 -2.38 14.37
CA ALA A 235 11.78 -2.78 14.03
C ALA A 235 11.76 -3.77 12.86
N ARG A 236 12.61 -3.57 11.84
CA ARG A 236 12.75 -4.51 10.73
C ARG A 236 13.27 -5.88 11.18
N ALA A 237 14.22 -5.90 12.10
CA ALA A 237 14.75 -7.15 12.67
C ALA A 237 13.68 -7.90 13.48
N GLU A 238 12.88 -7.17 14.26
CA GLU A 238 11.82 -7.75 15.09
C GLU A 238 10.66 -8.30 14.25
N HIS A 239 10.18 -7.55 13.26
CA HIS A 239 8.99 -7.91 12.48
C HIS A 239 9.31 -8.63 11.16
N GLY A 240 10.58 -8.75 10.76
CA GLY A 240 11.01 -9.37 9.50
C GLY A 240 10.76 -8.50 8.25
N TRP A 241 10.14 -7.34 8.38
CA TRP A 241 9.85 -6.38 7.30
C TRP A 241 9.69 -4.98 7.88
N ILE A 242 9.68 -3.96 7.03
CA ILE A 242 9.35 -2.57 7.40
C ILE A 242 8.44 -1.96 6.35
N MET A 243 7.47 -1.17 6.80
CA MET A 243 6.63 -0.34 5.95
C MET A 243 6.62 1.07 6.54
N ASP A 244 7.39 1.94 5.95
CA ASP A 244 7.57 3.31 6.38
C ASP A 244 7.21 4.31 5.29
N THR A 245 6.83 5.49 5.72
CA THR A 245 6.50 6.66 4.89
C THR A 245 7.00 7.88 5.62
N TYR A 246 7.53 8.86 4.91
CA TYR A 246 7.96 10.12 5.51
C TYR A 246 7.68 11.33 4.63
N LEU A 247 7.45 12.45 5.29
CA LEU A 247 7.35 13.77 4.67
C LEU A 247 8.65 14.54 4.95
N LEU A 248 9.30 14.97 3.89
CA LEU A 248 10.39 15.94 3.94
C LEU A 248 9.80 17.33 3.64
N ARG A 249 10.19 18.32 4.44
CA ARG A 249 9.85 19.73 4.19
C ARG A 249 11.10 20.57 4.20
N ARG A 250 11.38 21.17 3.07
CA ARG A 250 12.50 22.09 2.90
C ARG A 250 12.28 23.34 3.73
N PRO A 251 13.36 24.01 4.20
CA PRO A 251 13.27 25.28 4.93
C PRO A 251 12.59 26.37 4.14
#